data_e4c4682b4862bd7755b9c373b6fc5d98
#
_entry.id   e4c4682b4862bd7755b9c373b6fc5d98
#
_cell.length_a   1.000
_cell.length_b   1.000
_cell.length_c   1.000
_cell.angle_alpha   90.00
_cell.angle_beta   90.00
_cell.angle_gamma   90.00
#
_symmetry.space_group_name_H-M   'P 1'
#
loop_
_entity.id
_entity.type
_entity.pdbx_description
1 polymer ?
#
loop_
_entity_poly.entity_id
_entity_poly.type
_entity_poly.pdbx_seq_one_letter_code
_entity_poly.pdbx_strand_id
1 'polypeptide(L)'
;MLTFFAIPKHFRGLTAIIQRNAIKSWTFLKPCPEIILFGGEEGTAEIAAELGLVHISEVTRNTNGTPLANDLFKKAQQRAENDLLCYINADIILLEDFFKAVEMISLERFLMIGQRVDLDYNDSLDFSSKDWINRLRKKVKEEGKLHGHTGIDYIVFPRGLYREIPPFALGRTMWDNWLVYKARSLGVQVVDATSMATVIHQNHDYSHHPGLEAGIWNGAEAEKNKELAGGLKYEFTIKDATLVLGPGGLEKPKLTRNLLYRRIETLQTLRPFFRFLSIIAKDVYLVWDNLRNIFRIKS
;
A
#
# COMPACT_ATOMS: atom_id res chain seq x y z
N MET A 1 13.48 8.93 -11.87
CA MET A 1 13.98 8.02 -10.82
C MET A 1 13.04 8.05 -9.63
N LEU A 2 13.13 7.10 -8.71
CA LEU A 2 12.17 6.87 -7.62
C LEU A 2 12.91 6.85 -6.28
N THR A 3 12.32 7.44 -5.25
CA THR A 3 12.77 7.35 -3.87
C THR A 3 11.84 6.41 -3.09
N PHE A 4 12.37 5.29 -2.59
CA PHE A 4 11.67 4.48 -1.60
C PHE A 4 11.87 5.06 -0.21
N PHE A 5 10.83 5.02 0.61
CA PHE A 5 10.95 5.28 2.03
C PHE A 5 10.13 4.29 2.84
N ALA A 6 10.70 3.85 3.93
CA ALA A 6 10.14 2.84 4.82
C ALA A 6 10.49 3.15 6.28
N ILE A 7 9.70 2.59 7.19
CA ILE A 7 10.01 2.59 8.61
C ILE A 7 10.04 1.14 9.10
N PRO A 8 11.23 0.53 9.22
CA PRO A 8 11.37 -0.85 9.67
C PRO A 8 10.95 -1.02 11.14
N LYS A 9 10.63 -2.24 11.51
CA LYS A 9 10.52 -2.69 12.90
C LYS A 9 11.92 -3.07 13.43
N HIS A 10 12.02 -3.38 14.73
CA HIS A 10 13.27 -3.92 15.30
C HIS A 10 13.78 -5.14 14.53
N PHE A 11 15.07 -5.16 14.21
CA PHE A 11 15.70 -6.28 13.49
C PHE A 11 16.04 -7.42 14.46
N ARG A 12 15.04 -8.19 14.87
CA ARG A 12 15.17 -9.34 15.78
C ARG A 12 14.52 -10.58 15.21
N GLY A 13 15.15 -11.73 15.38
CA GLY A 13 14.61 -13.03 14.95
C GLY A 13 14.13 -13.02 13.49
N LEU A 14 12.93 -13.56 13.24
CA LEU A 14 12.34 -13.62 11.90
C LEU A 14 12.15 -12.25 11.26
N THR A 15 11.78 -11.23 12.03
CA THR A 15 11.61 -9.87 11.51
C THR A 15 12.90 -9.31 10.90
N ALA A 16 14.07 -9.65 11.50
CA ALA A 16 15.36 -9.25 10.92
C ALA A 16 15.60 -9.89 9.55
N ILE A 17 15.27 -11.16 9.38
CA ILE A 17 15.42 -11.90 8.10
C ILE A 17 14.51 -11.27 7.04
N ILE A 18 13.23 -11.13 7.35
CA ILE A 18 12.19 -10.60 6.46
C ILE A 18 12.55 -9.19 5.98
N GLN A 19 12.91 -8.29 6.89
CA GLN A 19 13.24 -6.92 6.55
C GLN A 19 14.56 -6.81 5.76
N ARG A 20 15.56 -7.63 6.08
CA ARG A 20 16.80 -7.69 5.31
C ARG A 20 16.56 -8.19 3.88
N ASN A 21 15.76 -9.22 3.70
CA ASN A 21 15.34 -9.70 2.38
C ASN A 21 14.67 -8.59 1.57
N ALA A 22 13.69 -7.92 2.16
CA ALA A 22 12.93 -6.87 1.54
C ALA A 22 13.82 -5.69 1.12
N ILE A 23 14.48 -5.04 2.08
CA ILE A 23 15.30 -3.85 1.85
C ILE A 23 16.43 -4.15 0.87
N LYS A 24 17.09 -5.30 1.00
CA LYS A 24 18.15 -5.69 0.07
C LYS A 24 17.61 -5.94 -1.34
N SER A 25 16.40 -6.48 -1.50
CA SER A 25 15.81 -6.68 -2.83
C SER A 25 15.64 -5.36 -3.58
N TRP A 26 15.32 -4.26 -2.87
CA TRP A 26 15.16 -2.94 -3.49
C TRP A 26 16.46 -2.40 -4.07
N THR A 27 17.63 -2.74 -3.49
CA THR A 27 18.94 -2.32 -4.02
C THR A 27 19.32 -3.02 -5.33
N PHE A 28 18.66 -4.14 -5.67
CA PHE A 28 18.86 -4.85 -6.93
C PHE A 28 18.01 -4.32 -8.09
N LEU A 29 17.06 -3.45 -7.82
CA LEU A 29 16.24 -2.85 -8.87
C LEU A 29 17.06 -1.94 -9.79
N LYS A 30 16.68 -1.85 -11.05
CA LYS A 30 17.35 -1.02 -12.07
C LYS A 30 16.32 -0.13 -12.78
N PRO A 31 16.55 1.20 -12.81
CA PRO A 31 17.65 1.94 -12.18
C PRO A 31 17.62 1.82 -10.64
N CYS A 32 18.79 1.90 -9.99
CA CYS A 32 18.86 1.81 -8.52
C CYS A 32 18.10 2.98 -7.89
N PRO A 33 17.10 2.72 -7.02
CA PRO A 33 16.36 3.79 -6.34
C PRO A 33 17.21 4.44 -5.24
N GLU A 34 16.88 5.68 -4.90
CA GLU A 34 17.20 6.20 -3.59
C GLU A 34 16.35 5.48 -2.54
N ILE A 35 16.95 5.09 -1.42
CA ILE A 35 16.24 4.40 -0.33
C ILE A 35 16.52 5.14 0.96
N ILE A 36 15.44 5.56 1.65
CA ILE A 36 15.47 6.24 2.93
C ILE A 36 14.80 5.36 3.98
N LEU A 37 15.57 4.93 4.98
CA LEU A 37 15.03 4.23 6.14
C LEU A 37 14.82 5.20 7.29
N PHE A 38 13.62 5.19 7.84
CA PHE A 38 13.23 6.04 8.97
C PHE A 38 13.14 5.25 10.27
N GLY A 39 13.30 5.98 11.39
CA GLY A 39 13.13 5.45 12.73
C GLY A 39 14.43 5.03 13.41
N GLY A 40 14.38 4.95 14.73
CA GLY A 40 15.50 4.55 15.58
C GLY A 40 15.39 3.12 16.11
N GLU A 41 14.61 2.27 15.43
CA GLU A 41 14.48 0.87 15.78
C GLU A 41 15.83 0.15 15.64
N GLU A 42 16.13 -0.73 16.61
CA GLU A 42 17.36 -1.51 16.64
C GLU A 42 17.61 -2.23 15.32
N GLY A 43 18.80 -2.08 14.77
CA GLY A 43 19.24 -2.66 13.50
C GLY A 43 18.96 -1.79 12.26
N THR A 44 18.18 -0.68 12.38
CA THR A 44 17.88 0.18 11.23
C THR A 44 19.10 0.96 10.77
N ALA A 45 19.88 1.54 11.68
CA ALA A 45 21.10 2.26 11.34
C ALA A 45 22.14 1.34 10.73
N GLU A 46 22.28 0.14 11.29
CA GLU A 46 23.24 -0.88 10.86
C GLU A 46 22.94 -1.35 9.43
N ILE A 47 21.70 -1.68 9.12
CA ILE A 47 21.33 -2.11 7.77
C ILE A 47 21.45 -0.97 6.74
N ALA A 48 21.14 0.25 7.15
CA ALA A 48 21.32 1.42 6.28
C ALA A 48 22.81 1.63 5.95
N ALA A 49 23.69 1.54 6.96
CA ALA A 49 25.14 1.64 6.75
C ALA A 49 25.68 0.48 5.91
N GLU A 50 25.25 -0.76 6.16
CA GLU A 50 25.66 -1.96 5.42
C GLU A 50 25.33 -1.85 3.92
N LEU A 51 24.17 -1.29 3.58
CA LEU A 51 23.68 -1.20 2.20
C LEU A 51 23.91 0.17 1.55
N GLY A 52 24.55 1.13 2.26
CA GLY A 52 24.79 2.48 1.74
C GLY A 52 23.52 3.30 1.53
N LEU A 53 22.53 3.14 2.40
CA LEU A 53 21.23 3.80 2.33
C LEU A 53 21.17 5.05 3.22
N VAL A 54 20.24 5.95 2.94
CA VAL A 54 19.96 7.10 3.79
C VAL A 54 19.20 6.65 5.04
N HIS A 55 19.65 7.09 6.23
CA HIS A 55 18.96 6.83 7.49
C HIS A 55 18.57 8.13 8.18
N ILE A 56 17.32 8.20 8.63
CA ILE A 56 16.77 9.32 9.40
C ILE A 56 16.10 8.74 10.66
N SER A 57 16.81 8.82 11.78
CA SER A 57 16.38 8.21 13.05
C SER A 57 15.15 8.88 13.66
N GLU A 58 14.97 10.17 13.44
CA GLU A 58 13.93 10.95 14.09
C GLU A 58 12.62 10.90 13.30
N VAL A 59 11.60 10.32 13.92
CA VAL A 59 10.19 10.33 13.46
C VAL A 59 9.31 10.65 14.65
N THR A 60 8.38 11.57 14.47
CA THR A 60 7.39 11.91 15.51
C THR A 60 6.55 10.68 15.85
N ARG A 61 6.38 10.46 17.16
CA ARG A 61 5.62 9.33 17.70
C ARG A 61 4.48 9.82 18.58
N ASN A 62 3.44 9.03 18.69
CA ASN A 62 2.37 9.28 19.67
C ASN A 62 2.81 8.86 21.08
N THR A 63 1.90 9.01 22.06
CA THR A 63 2.15 8.68 23.48
C THR A 63 2.45 7.19 23.72
N ASN A 64 2.08 6.32 22.79
CA ASN A 64 2.37 4.88 22.86
C ASN A 64 3.69 4.50 22.17
N GLY A 65 4.43 5.49 21.64
CA GLY A 65 5.66 5.26 20.91
C GLY A 65 5.45 4.84 19.45
N THR A 66 4.22 4.85 18.92
CA THR A 66 3.94 4.49 17.53
C THR A 66 4.27 5.66 16.60
N PRO A 67 5.04 5.44 15.51
CA PRO A 67 5.37 6.48 14.55
C PRO A 67 4.12 7.03 13.84
N LEU A 68 4.16 8.31 13.49
CA LEU A 68 3.06 9.02 12.85
C LEU A 68 3.27 9.24 11.35
N ALA A 69 2.26 8.90 10.55
CA ALA A 69 2.31 8.99 9.09
C ALA A 69 2.55 10.41 8.57
N ASN A 70 1.94 11.43 9.18
CA ASN A 70 2.10 12.82 8.76
C ASN A 70 3.55 13.30 8.79
N ASP A 71 4.30 12.94 9.84
CA ASP A 71 5.71 13.33 9.98
C ASP A 71 6.59 12.53 9.01
N LEU A 72 6.37 11.20 8.92
CA LEU A 72 7.09 10.33 8.00
C LEU A 72 6.98 10.82 6.55
N PHE A 73 5.77 11.02 6.04
CA PHE A 73 5.53 11.46 4.67
C PHE A 73 6.05 12.89 4.41
N LYS A 74 5.94 13.78 5.40
CA LYS A 74 6.50 15.14 5.31
C LYS A 74 8.02 15.08 5.15
N LYS A 75 8.70 14.37 6.04
CA LYS A 75 10.17 14.22 6.01
C LYS A 75 10.64 13.53 4.74
N ALA A 76 9.97 12.46 4.32
CA ALA A 76 10.29 11.78 3.08
C ALA A 76 10.22 12.73 1.88
N GLN A 77 9.13 13.50 1.73
CA GLN A 77 8.99 14.46 0.64
C GLN A 77 10.02 15.62 0.69
N GLN A 78 10.50 15.99 1.88
CA GLN A 78 11.52 17.02 2.04
C GLN A 78 12.92 16.51 1.73
N ARG A 79 13.21 15.25 2.02
CA ARG A 79 14.57 14.67 1.96
C ARG A 79 14.85 13.90 0.68
N ALA A 80 13.80 13.38 0.02
CA ALA A 80 13.95 12.65 -1.22
C ALA A 80 14.62 13.49 -2.31
N GLU A 81 15.52 12.91 -3.07
CA GLU A 81 16.18 13.54 -4.23
C GLU A 81 15.28 13.50 -5.47
N ASN A 82 14.40 12.49 -5.57
CA ASN A 82 13.53 12.29 -6.73
C ASN A 82 12.13 12.87 -6.51
N ASP A 83 11.46 13.25 -7.61
CA ASP A 83 10.09 13.78 -7.57
C ASP A 83 9.03 12.70 -7.45
N LEU A 84 9.36 11.45 -7.70
CA LEU A 84 8.50 10.31 -7.51
C LEU A 84 8.93 9.56 -6.25
N LEU A 85 7.99 9.36 -5.32
CA LEU A 85 8.23 8.69 -4.04
C LEU A 85 7.41 7.41 -3.95
N CYS A 86 7.93 6.44 -3.21
CA CYS A 86 7.22 5.21 -2.87
C CYS A 86 7.34 4.94 -1.36
N TYR A 87 6.22 5.05 -0.64
CA TYR A 87 6.14 4.38 0.66
C TYR A 87 6.06 2.88 0.42
N ILE A 88 6.79 2.11 1.21
CA ILE A 88 6.74 0.64 1.13
C ILE A 88 6.97 0.03 2.51
N ASN A 89 6.20 -1.00 2.86
CA ASN A 89 6.42 -1.76 4.08
C ASN A 89 7.75 -2.54 4.01
N ALA A 90 8.48 -2.56 5.12
CA ALA A 90 9.83 -3.13 5.16
C ALA A 90 9.90 -4.69 5.10
N ASP A 91 8.76 -5.35 4.91
CA ASP A 91 8.60 -6.80 4.72
C ASP A 91 8.26 -7.20 3.27
N ILE A 92 8.24 -6.21 2.37
CA ILE A 92 7.87 -6.38 0.95
C ILE A 92 9.10 -6.57 0.08
N ILE A 93 9.23 -7.73 -0.55
CA ILE A 93 10.23 -7.98 -1.60
C ILE A 93 9.69 -7.46 -2.94
N LEU A 94 10.53 -6.74 -3.68
CA LEU A 94 10.24 -6.27 -5.03
C LEU A 94 11.14 -6.95 -6.05
N LEU A 95 10.60 -7.12 -7.26
CA LEU A 95 11.33 -7.61 -8.43
C LEU A 95 11.40 -6.52 -9.51
N GLU A 96 12.19 -6.76 -10.56
CA GLU A 96 12.47 -5.77 -11.63
C GLU A 96 11.23 -5.31 -12.41
N ASP A 97 10.12 -6.05 -12.37
CA ASP A 97 8.86 -5.67 -12.99
C ASP A 97 8.18 -4.49 -12.30
N PHE A 98 8.51 -4.21 -11.03
CA PHE A 98 7.99 -3.05 -10.32
C PHE A 98 8.37 -1.71 -11.00
N PHE A 99 9.65 -1.55 -11.37
CA PHE A 99 10.09 -0.34 -12.09
C PHE A 99 9.46 -0.24 -13.47
N LYS A 100 9.36 -1.35 -14.20
CA LYS A 100 8.67 -1.39 -15.49
C LYS A 100 7.23 -0.94 -15.38
N ALA A 101 6.53 -1.36 -14.32
CA ALA A 101 5.17 -0.92 -14.06
C ALA A 101 5.11 0.60 -13.80
N VAL A 102 6.04 1.15 -13.02
CA VAL A 102 6.12 2.60 -12.78
C VAL A 102 6.37 3.37 -14.09
N GLU A 103 7.31 2.93 -14.91
CA GLU A 103 7.69 3.56 -16.18
C GLU A 103 6.56 3.55 -17.23
N MET A 104 5.67 2.57 -17.17
CA MET A 104 4.50 2.49 -18.05
C MET A 104 3.41 3.53 -17.72
N ILE A 105 3.51 4.22 -16.57
CA ILE A 105 2.54 5.23 -16.16
C ILE A 105 2.94 6.60 -16.71
N SER A 106 2.36 7.01 -17.83
CA SER A 106 2.58 8.29 -18.48
C SER A 106 1.67 9.40 -17.96
N LEU A 107 1.56 9.53 -16.62
CA LEU A 107 0.74 10.56 -15.95
C LEU A 107 1.61 11.41 -15.04
N GLU A 108 1.44 12.72 -15.07
CA GLU A 108 2.17 13.64 -14.17
C GLU A 108 1.69 13.52 -12.71
N ARG A 109 0.40 13.25 -12.53
CA ARG A 109 -0.23 13.13 -11.20
C ARG A 109 -1.02 11.84 -11.10
N PHE A 110 -0.49 10.91 -10.33
CA PHE A 110 -1.12 9.60 -10.09
C PHE A 110 -0.82 9.09 -8.70
N LEU A 111 -1.56 8.08 -8.30
CA LEU A 111 -1.27 7.20 -7.19
C LEU A 111 -1.21 5.78 -7.75
N MET A 112 -0.07 5.10 -7.66
CA MET A 112 0.05 3.68 -8.02
C MET A 112 0.02 2.83 -6.75
N ILE A 113 -0.87 1.86 -6.73
CA ILE A 113 -1.03 0.84 -5.70
C ILE A 113 -1.29 -0.50 -6.37
N GLY A 114 -1.30 -1.58 -5.62
CA GLY A 114 -1.67 -2.91 -6.12
C GLY A 114 -1.69 -3.94 -4.99
N GLN A 115 -2.29 -5.10 -5.29
CA GLN A 115 -2.32 -6.21 -4.35
C GLN A 115 -0.91 -6.82 -4.24
N ARG A 116 -0.60 -7.32 -3.06
CA ARG A 116 0.59 -8.12 -2.80
C ARG A 116 0.28 -9.60 -2.96
N VAL A 117 1.31 -10.40 -3.12
CA VAL A 117 1.26 -11.85 -2.99
C VAL A 117 1.81 -12.24 -1.63
N ASP A 118 1.00 -12.88 -0.81
CA ASP A 118 1.41 -13.44 0.48
C ASP A 118 2.18 -14.75 0.23
N LEU A 119 3.36 -14.86 0.82
CA LEU A 119 4.26 -16.00 0.66
C LEU A 119 4.88 -16.40 2.01
N ASP A 120 4.83 -17.67 2.35
CA ASP A 120 5.56 -18.23 3.50
C ASP A 120 7.05 -18.36 3.14
N TYR A 121 7.84 -17.35 3.55
CA TYR A 121 9.27 -17.29 3.28
C TYR A 121 10.04 -16.79 4.50
N ASN A 122 10.62 -17.71 5.26
CA ASN A 122 11.27 -17.43 6.53
C ASN A 122 12.80 -17.54 6.49
N ASP A 123 13.35 -17.84 5.31
CA ASP A 123 14.80 -17.99 5.11
C ASP A 123 15.42 -16.71 4.58
N SER A 124 16.74 -16.55 4.77
CA SER A 124 17.50 -15.48 4.13
C SER A 124 17.60 -15.73 2.62
N LEU A 125 17.31 -14.72 1.82
CA LEU A 125 17.52 -14.76 0.37
C LEU A 125 19.03 -14.75 0.05
N ASP A 126 19.46 -15.70 -0.76
CA ASP A 126 20.83 -15.72 -1.28
C ASP A 126 20.96 -14.83 -2.52
N PHE A 127 21.21 -13.55 -2.30
CA PHE A 127 21.41 -12.56 -3.36
C PHE A 127 22.72 -12.73 -4.14
N SER A 128 23.64 -13.57 -3.70
CA SER A 128 24.86 -13.90 -4.45
C SER A 128 24.60 -14.83 -5.63
N SER A 129 23.53 -15.62 -5.53
CA SER A 129 23.07 -16.50 -6.59
C SER A 129 22.44 -15.70 -7.73
N LYS A 130 22.94 -15.83 -8.95
CA LYS A 130 22.34 -15.19 -10.14
C LYS A 130 20.88 -15.61 -10.41
N ASP A 131 20.45 -16.71 -9.81
CA ASP A 131 19.14 -17.32 -10.06
C ASP A 131 18.11 -17.04 -8.93
N TRP A 132 18.42 -16.17 -7.95
CA TRP A 132 17.54 -15.93 -6.82
C TRP A 132 16.16 -15.42 -7.25
N ILE A 133 16.08 -14.56 -8.27
CA ILE A 133 14.82 -14.04 -8.80
C ILE A 133 13.95 -15.14 -9.39
N ASN A 134 14.55 -16.03 -10.24
CA ASN A 134 13.78 -17.12 -10.85
C ASN A 134 13.28 -18.12 -9.83
N ARG A 135 14.11 -18.45 -8.83
CA ARG A 135 13.69 -19.32 -7.72
C ARG A 135 12.54 -18.70 -6.94
N LEU A 136 12.63 -17.41 -6.65
CA LEU A 136 11.56 -16.72 -5.92
C LEU A 136 10.28 -16.63 -6.76
N ARG A 137 10.37 -16.30 -8.07
CA ARG A 137 9.22 -16.31 -9.00
C ARG A 137 8.55 -17.69 -9.07
N LYS A 138 9.36 -18.76 -9.13
CA LYS A 138 8.83 -20.12 -9.11
C LYS A 138 8.05 -20.39 -7.83
N LYS A 139 8.62 -20.05 -6.68
CA LYS A 139 7.96 -20.23 -5.38
C LYS A 139 6.67 -19.40 -5.27
N VAL A 140 6.69 -18.15 -5.71
CA VAL A 140 5.48 -17.30 -5.78
C VAL A 140 4.39 -17.94 -6.63
N LYS A 141 4.75 -18.53 -7.78
CA LYS A 141 3.79 -19.19 -8.67
C LYS A 141 3.19 -20.46 -8.06
N GLU A 142 3.98 -21.21 -7.29
CA GLU A 142 3.56 -22.50 -6.70
C GLU A 142 2.80 -22.31 -5.38
N GLU A 143 3.20 -21.37 -4.54
CA GLU A 143 2.73 -21.24 -3.15
C GLU A 143 2.10 -19.89 -2.84
N GLY A 144 2.34 -18.88 -3.66
CA GLY A 144 1.88 -17.50 -3.42
C GLY A 144 0.36 -17.37 -3.49
N LYS A 145 -0.20 -16.56 -2.60
CA LYS A 145 -1.63 -16.25 -2.55
C LYS A 145 -1.85 -14.75 -2.72
N LEU A 146 -2.63 -14.36 -3.71
CA LEU A 146 -2.96 -12.96 -3.91
C LEU A 146 -3.78 -12.46 -2.71
N HIS A 147 -3.29 -11.40 -2.06
CA HIS A 147 -3.94 -10.80 -0.90
C HIS A 147 -5.22 -10.08 -1.28
N GLY A 148 -6.09 -9.80 -0.30
CA GLY A 148 -7.31 -9.01 -0.50
C GLY A 148 -7.03 -7.57 -0.94
N HIS A 149 -8.04 -6.87 -1.43
CA HIS A 149 -7.91 -5.50 -1.95
C HIS A 149 -7.72 -4.43 -0.87
N THR A 150 -7.80 -4.77 0.39
CA THR A 150 -7.65 -3.85 1.53
C THR A 150 -6.21 -3.65 1.98
N GLY A 151 -5.33 -4.63 1.71
CA GLY A 151 -3.91 -4.55 2.04
C GLY A 151 -3.18 -3.67 1.02
N ILE A 152 -2.68 -2.51 1.45
CA ILE A 152 -1.92 -1.57 0.64
C ILE A 152 -0.54 -1.42 1.26
N ASP A 153 0.42 -2.17 0.74
CA ASP A 153 1.76 -2.25 1.32
C ASP A 153 2.78 -1.38 0.63
N TYR A 154 2.40 -0.80 -0.52
CA TYR A 154 3.20 0.19 -1.22
C TYR A 154 2.31 1.26 -1.86
N ILE A 155 2.83 2.47 -1.94
CA ILE A 155 2.12 3.64 -2.47
C ILE A 155 3.12 4.49 -3.23
N VAL A 156 3.03 4.51 -4.59
CA VAL A 156 3.86 5.38 -5.44
C VAL A 156 3.09 6.64 -5.78
N PHE A 157 3.69 7.80 -5.54
CA PHE A 157 3.05 9.10 -5.75
C PHE A 157 4.06 10.20 -6.07
N PRO A 158 3.69 11.25 -6.83
CA PRO A 158 4.53 12.41 -7.08
C PRO A 158 4.65 13.29 -5.83
N ARG A 159 5.82 13.89 -5.64
CA ARG A 159 6.09 14.88 -4.58
C ARG A 159 4.99 15.95 -4.55
N GLY A 160 4.57 16.30 -3.35
CA GLY A 160 3.55 17.33 -3.13
C GLY A 160 2.10 16.85 -3.29
N LEU A 161 1.86 15.57 -3.61
CA LEU A 161 0.50 15.01 -3.62
C LEU A 161 -0.11 15.03 -2.23
N TYR A 162 0.66 14.63 -1.23
CA TYR A 162 0.23 14.57 0.18
C TYR A 162 0.86 15.71 0.98
N ARG A 163 0.23 16.89 0.94
CA ARG A 163 0.67 18.06 1.71
C ARG A 163 0.26 17.96 3.18
N GLU A 164 -0.93 17.44 3.42
CA GLU A 164 -1.52 17.30 4.73
C GLU A 164 -2.06 15.89 4.91
N ILE A 165 -1.55 15.19 5.88
CA ILE A 165 -1.98 13.86 6.32
C ILE A 165 -2.33 14.00 7.80
N PRO A 166 -3.46 13.46 8.30
CA PRO A 166 -3.71 13.37 9.72
C PRO A 166 -2.59 12.59 10.44
N PRO A 167 -2.39 12.82 11.75
CA PRO A 167 -1.35 12.13 12.52
C PRO A 167 -1.75 10.67 12.82
N PHE A 168 -1.92 9.88 11.77
CA PHE A 168 -2.25 8.46 11.86
C PHE A 168 -1.09 7.68 12.48
N ALA A 169 -1.43 6.76 13.39
CA ALA A 169 -0.50 5.76 13.88
C ALA A 169 -0.19 4.73 12.78
N LEU A 170 1.07 4.61 12.38
CA LEU A 170 1.52 3.65 11.38
C LEU A 170 1.39 2.20 11.88
N GLY A 171 1.19 1.26 10.97
CA GLY A 171 0.97 -0.14 11.31
C GLY A 171 -0.37 -0.42 12.00
N ARG A 172 -1.33 0.49 11.91
CA ARG A 172 -2.73 0.32 12.28
C ARG A 172 -3.60 0.51 11.05
N THR A 173 -4.87 0.12 11.12
CA THR A 173 -5.82 0.26 9.99
C THR A 173 -6.08 1.73 9.61
N MET A 174 -6.65 1.95 8.45
CA MET A 174 -7.23 3.20 7.91
C MET A 174 -6.27 4.19 7.28
N TRP A 175 -5.01 4.30 7.67
CA TRP A 175 -4.13 5.38 7.22
C TRP A 175 -3.77 5.27 5.72
N ASP A 176 -3.49 4.07 5.26
CA ASP A 176 -3.18 3.72 3.86
C ASP A 176 -4.45 3.84 2.98
N ASN A 177 -5.56 3.33 3.44
CA ASN A 177 -6.87 3.45 2.81
C ASN A 177 -7.30 4.92 2.67
N TRP A 178 -7.05 5.74 3.70
CA TRP A 178 -7.33 7.18 3.64
C TRP A 178 -6.47 7.89 2.59
N LEU A 179 -5.23 7.47 2.36
CA LEU A 179 -4.39 8.04 1.30
C LEU A 179 -5.00 7.80 -0.10
N VAL A 180 -5.59 6.65 -0.34
CA VAL A 180 -6.34 6.37 -1.59
C VAL A 180 -7.54 7.30 -1.72
N TYR A 181 -8.34 7.43 -0.64
CA TYR A 181 -9.44 8.41 -0.59
C TYR A 181 -8.94 9.81 -0.92
N LYS A 182 -7.86 10.27 -0.26
CA LYS A 182 -7.31 11.61 -0.44
C LYS A 182 -6.92 11.87 -1.89
N ALA A 183 -6.20 10.96 -2.53
CA ALA A 183 -5.85 11.05 -3.94
C ALA A 183 -7.12 11.17 -4.82
N ARG A 184 -8.11 10.30 -4.60
CA ARG A 184 -9.39 10.33 -5.31
C ARG A 184 -10.15 11.66 -5.10
N SER A 185 -10.18 12.20 -3.88
CA SER A 185 -10.82 13.47 -3.55
C SER A 185 -10.18 14.67 -4.24
N LEU A 186 -8.88 14.59 -4.49
CA LEU A 186 -8.10 15.58 -5.25
C LEU A 186 -8.22 15.42 -6.77
N GLY A 187 -9.02 14.46 -7.26
CA GLY A 187 -9.18 14.17 -8.69
C GLY A 187 -7.96 13.49 -9.32
N VAL A 188 -7.05 12.96 -8.52
CA VAL A 188 -5.87 12.24 -8.98
C VAL A 188 -6.25 10.85 -9.44
N GLN A 189 -5.65 10.38 -10.54
CA GLN A 189 -5.85 9.02 -11.03
C GLN A 189 -5.20 8.03 -10.06
N VAL A 190 -5.96 7.02 -9.66
CA VAL A 190 -5.45 5.89 -8.88
C VAL A 190 -5.30 4.71 -9.82
N VAL A 191 -4.08 4.20 -9.92
CA VAL A 191 -3.68 3.13 -10.83
C VAL A 191 -3.49 1.84 -10.04
N ASP A 192 -4.25 0.82 -10.39
CA ASP A 192 -4.03 -0.55 -9.91
C ASP A 192 -2.98 -1.23 -10.79
N ALA A 193 -1.81 -1.50 -10.24
CA ALA A 193 -0.69 -2.15 -10.92
C ALA A 193 -0.54 -3.65 -10.59
N THR A 194 -1.54 -4.26 -9.96
CA THR A 194 -1.50 -5.65 -9.48
C THR A 194 -1.02 -6.65 -10.54
N SER A 195 -1.44 -6.48 -11.80
CA SER A 195 -1.09 -7.41 -12.87
C SER A 195 0.31 -7.20 -13.46
N MET A 196 0.97 -6.07 -13.16
CA MET A 196 2.24 -5.68 -13.78
C MET A 196 3.41 -5.62 -12.81
N ALA A 197 3.15 -5.54 -11.50
CA ALA A 197 4.18 -5.48 -10.46
C ALA A 197 4.07 -6.69 -9.53
N THR A 198 5.13 -7.48 -9.43
CA THR A 198 5.22 -8.57 -8.47
C THR A 198 5.69 -8.02 -7.12
N VAL A 199 4.76 -7.93 -6.18
CA VAL A 199 4.96 -7.41 -4.84
C VAL A 199 4.74 -8.54 -3.84
N ILE A 200 5.79 -8.97 -3.14
CA ILE A 200 5.78 -10.19 -2.34
C ILE A 200 5.87 -9.82 -0.86
N HIS A 201 4.84 -10.14 -0.11
CA HIS A 201 4.81 -10.02 1.34
C HIS A 201 5.27 -11.34 1.97
N GLN A 202 6.29 -11.26 2.79
CA GLN A 202 6.78 -12.42 3.55
C GLN A 202 5.89 -12.57 4.79
N ASN A 203 5.10 -13.64 4.83
CA ASN A 203 4.15 -13.89 5.93
C ASN A 203 4.88 -13.98 7.27
N HIS A 204 4.32 -13.32 8.27
CA HIS A 204 4.79 -13.36 9.65
C HIS A 204 3.60 -13.21 10.59
N ASP A 205 3.80 -13.60 11.84
CA ASP A 205 2.81 -13.36 12.90
C ASP A 205 2.81 -11.89 13.35
N TYR A 206 1.83 -11.54 14.15
CA TYR A 206 1.69 -10.21 14.77
C TYR A 206 2.19 -10.16 16.22
N SER A 207 3.10 -11.08 16.58
CA SER A 207 3.64 -11.22 17.96
C SER A 207 4.34 -9.95 18.46
N HIS A 208 4.80 -9.09 17.57
CA HIS A 208 5.39 -7.78 17.89
C HIS A 208 4.40 -6.75 18.45
N HIS A 209 3.08 -6.99 18.31
CA HIS A 209 2.04 -6.08 18.82
C HIS A 209 1.40 -6.64 20.10
N PRO A 210 1.28 -5.87 21.21
CA PRO A 210 0.72 -6.36 22.48
C PRO A 210 -0.70 -6.93 22.37
N GLY A 211 -1.50 -6.41 21.45
CA GLY A 211 -2.85 -6.91 21.14
C GLY A 211 -2.89 -7.93 20.01
N LEU A 212 -1.74 -8.44 19.55
CA LEU A 212 -1.61 -9.28 18.36
C LEU A 212 -2.35 -8.67 17.15
N GLU A 213 -2.85 -9.49 16.24
CA GLU A 213 -3.61 -9.04 15.07
C GLU A 213 -4.84 -8.20 15.44
N ALA A 214 -5.58 -8.60 16.48
CA ALA A 214 -6.76 -7.86 16.93
C ALA A 214 -6.45 -6.40 17.32
N GLY A 215 -5.27 -6.13 17.91
CA GLY A 215 -4.84 -4.80 18.29
C GLY A 215 -4.56 -3.88 17.11
N ILE A 216 -4.18 -4.43 15.95
CA ILE A 216 -3.95 -3.69 14.72
C ILE A 216 -5.26 -3.17 14.14
N TRP A 217 -6.34 -3.97 14.22
CA TRP A 217 -7.63 -3.67 13.61
C TRP A 217 -8.62 -2.97 14.55
N ASN A 218 -8.59 -3.29 15.85
CA ASN A 218 -9.61 -2.91 16.83
C ASN A 218 -9.03 -2.31 18.14
N GLY A 219 -7.73 -2.06 18.22
CA GLY A 219 -7.10 -1.42 19.36
C GLY A 219 -7.37 0.10 19.42
N ALA A 220 -7.06 0.74 20.55
CA ALA A 220 -7.28 2.18 20.75
C ALA A 220 -6.66 3.07 19.67
N GLU A 221 -5.48 2.72 19.16
CA GLU A 221 -4.84 3.45 18.08
C GLU A 221 -5.54 3.24 16.73
N ALA A 222 -6.10 2.05 16.48
CA ALA A 222 -6.91 1.77 15.30
C ALA A 222 -8.22 2.58 15.33
N GLU A 223 -8.90 2.64 16.47
CA GLU A 223 -10.09 3.48 16.63
C GLU A 223 -9.75 4.97 16.46
N LYS A 224 -8.61 5.41 17.00
CA LYS A 224 -8.13 6.78 16.78
C LYS A 224 -7.85 7.09 15.32
N ASN A 225 -7.26 6.15 14.55
CA ASN A 225 -7.09 6.29 13.12
C ASN A 225 -8.44 6.39 12.39
N LYS A 226 -9.44 5.58 12.77
CA LYS A 226 -10.80 5.66 12.21
C LYS A 226 -11.44 7.03 12.47
N GLU A 227 -11.27 7.58 13.66
CA GLU A 227 -11.74 8.94 14.00
C GLU A 227 -11.03 10.00 13.13
N LEU A 228 -9.70 9.96 13.08
CA LEU A 228 -8.88 10.89 12.29
C LEU A 228 -9.21 10.82 10.79
N ALA A 229 -9.53 9.66 10.28
CA ALA A 229 -9.98 9.48 8.91
C ALA A 229 -11.36 10.11 8.64
N GLY A 230 -12.19 10.29 9.68
CA GLY A 230 -13.58 10.74 9.57
C GLY A 230 -14.58 9.58 9.45
N GLY A 231 -14.17 8.36 9.82
CA GLY A 231 -14.97 7.13 9.86
C GLY A 231 -14.75 6.23 8.63
N LEU A 232 -15.36 5.04 8.68
CA LEU A 232 -15.16 3.97 7.69
C LEU A 232 -15.55 4.33 6.25
N LYS A 233 -16.37 5.36 6.03
CA LYS A 233 -16.70 5.84 4.67
C LYS A 233 -15.49 6.34 3.89
N TYR A 234 -14.37 6.59 4.56
CA TYR A 234 -13.11 7.02 3.98
C TYR A 234 -12.11 5.86 3.79
N GLU A 235 -12.53 4.63 4.05
CA GLU A 235 -11.79 3.42 3.75
C GLU A 235 -11.88 3.10 2.25
N PHE A 236 -10.93 3.62 1.49
CA PHE A 236 -10.78 3.34 0.07
C PHE A 236 -9.72 2.25 -0.12
N THR A 237 -9.92 1.41 -1.12
CA THR A 237 -9.10 0.22 -1.36
C THR A 237 -8.60 0.19 -2.80
N ILE A 238 -7.89 -0.85 -3.18
CA ILE A 238 -7.48 -1.07 -4.57
C ILE A 238 -8.69 -1.12 -5.53
N LYS A 239 -9.86 -1.57 -5.06
CA LYS A 239 -11.12 -1.51 -5.85
C LYS A 239 -11.56 -0.10 -6.26
N ASP A 240 -11.05 0.91 -5.59
CA ASP A 240 -11.33 2.32 -5.89
C ASP A 240 -10.39 2.91 -6.95
N ALA A 241 -9.50 2.11 -7.52
CA ALA A 241 -8.64 2.52 -8.63
C ALA A 241 -9.47 3.02 -9.82
N THR A 242 -9.01 4.08 -10.46
CA THR A 242 -9.66 4.69 -11.64
C THR A 242 -9.14 4.10 -12.94
N LEU A 243 -7.92 3.59 -12.91
CA LEU A 243 -7.22 2.94 -14.01
C LEU A 243 -6.61 1.64 -13.53
N VAL A 244 -6.39 0.72 -14.45
CA VAL A 244 -5.65 -0.53 -14.26
C VAL A 244 -4.48 -0.50 -15.22
N LEU A 245 -3.30 -0.89 -14.75
CA LEU A 245 -2.14 -1.05 -15.57
C LEU A 245 -2.09 -2.48 -16.13
N GLY A 246 -2.22 -2.61 -17.44
CA GLY A 246 -2.10 -3.87 -18.17
C GLY A 246 -0.89 -3.89 -19.11
N PRO A 247 -0.66 -5.00 -19.81
CA PRO A 247 0.44 -5.11 -20.76
C PRO A 247 0.42 -4.05 -21.88
N GLY A 248 -0.77 -3.55 -22.23
CA GLY A 248 -0.96 -2.50 -23.24
C GLY A 248 -0.87 -1.07 -22.68
N GLY A 249 -0.60 -0.89 -21.38
CA GLY A 249 -0.57 0.39 -20.71
C GLY A 249 -1.79 0.62 -19.80
N LEU A 250 -2.17 1.89 -19.64
CA LEU A 250 -3.26 2.30 -18.74
C LEU A 250 -4.63 2.08 -19.39
N GLU A 251 -5.49 1.36 -18.71
CA GLU A 251 -6.85 1.04 -19.15
C GLU A 251 -7.88 1.41 -18.08
N LYS A 252 -9.14 1.61 -18.49
CA LYS A 252 -10.24 1.72 -17.52
C LYS A 252 -10.55 0.37 -16.91
N PRO A 253 -10.82 0.29 -15.60
CA PRO A 253 -11.24 -0.96 -14.98
C PRO A 253 -12.49 -1.53 -15.70
N LYS A 254 -12.52 -2.84 -15.88
CA LYS A 254 -13.69 -3.52 -16.44
C LYS A 254 -14.92 -3.24 -15.60
N LEU A 255 -15.95 -2.68 -16.22
CA LEU A 255 -17.18 -2.33 -15.53
C LEU A 255 -17.93 -3.60 -15.11
N THR A 256 -17.85 -3.92 -13.82
CA THR A 256 -18.62 -4.99 -13.18
C THR A 256 -19.72 -4.39 -12.31
N ARG A 257 -20.70 -5.20 -11.93
CA ARG A 257 -21.76 -4.78 -10.99
C ARG A 257 -21.18 -4.29 -9.66
N ASN A 258 -20.21 -5.00 -9.13
CA ASN A 258 -19.55 -4.64 -7.87
C ASN A 258 -18.79 -3.31 -7.98
N LEU A 259 -18.12 -3.06 -9.11
CA LEU A 259 -17.46 -1.79 -9.36
C LEU A 259 -18.48 -0.65 -9.49
N LEU A 260 -19.59 -0.87 -10.21
CA LEU A 260 -20.66 0.14 -10.33
C LEU A 260 -21.24 0.49 -8.96
N TYR A 261 -21.57 -0.52 -8.15
CA TYR A 261 -22.07 -0.31 -6.79
C TYR A 261 -21.06 0.49 -5.95
N ARG A 262 -19.78 0.09 -5.96
CA ARG A 262 -18.72 0.80 -5.25
C ARG A 262 -18.57 2.25 -5.69
N ARG A 263 -18.70 2.54 -6.99
CA ARG A 263 -18.67 3.91 -7.53
C ARG A 263 -19.82 4.76 -7.00
N ILE A 264 -21.03 4.19 -6.95
CA ILE A 264 -22.21 4.86 -6.40
C ILE A 264 -22.04 5.09 -4.90
N GLU A 265 -21.58 4.08 -4.15
CA GLU A 265 -21.33 4.18 -2.72
C GLU A 265 -20.32 5.27 -2.35
N THR A 266 -19.20 5.34 -3.08
CA THR A 266 -18.13 6.31 -2.82
C THR A 266 -18.42 7.71 -3.34
N LEU A 267 -19.40 7.86 -4.24
CA LEU A 267 -19.74 9.15 -4.85
C LEU A 267 -20.10 10.22 -3.80
N GLN A 268 -20.89 9.87 -2.79
CA GLN A 268 -21.28 10.80 -1.72
C GLN A 268 -20.09 11.28 -0.87
N THR A 269 -19.06 10.45 -0.73
CA THR A 269 -17.84 10.79 0.01
C THR A 269 -16.91 11.68 -0.83
N LEU A 270 -16.77 11.37 -2.13
CA LEU A 270 -15.92 12.12 -3.06
C LEU A 270 -16.54 13.44 -3.53
N ARG A 271 -17.87 13.50 -3.61
CA ARG A 271 -18.62 14.64 -4.13
C ARG A 271 -19.86 14.89 -3.26
N PRO A 272 -19.72 15.54 -2.09
CA PRO A 272 -20.83 15.73 -1.14
C PRO A 272 -22.06 16.41 -1.72
N PHE A 273 -21.87 17.25 -2.75
CA PHE A 273 -22.98 17.90 -3.48
C PHE A 273 -23.94 16.89 -4.12
N PHE A 274 -23.44 15.73 -4.57
CA PHE A 274 -24.26 14.66 -5.17
C PHE A 274 -24.80 13.65 -4.18
N ARG A 275 -24.74 13.94 -2.87
CA ARG A 275 -25.18 13.02 -1.82
C ARG A 275 -26.59 12.51 -2.01
N PHE A 276 -27.52 13.40 -2.36
CA PHE A 276 -28.92 13.02 -2.57
C PHE A 276 -29.09 12.06 -3.76
N LEU A 277 -28.42 12.35 -4.88
CA LEU A 277 -28.45 11.49 -6.06
C LEU A 277 -27.81 10.11 -5.81
N SER A 278 -26.75 10.07 -5.02
CA SER A 278 -26.10 8.79 -4.69
C SER A 278 -26.96 7.91 -3.79
N ILE A 279 -27.75 8.48 -2.89
CA ILE A 279 -28.70 7.73 -2.05
C ILE A 279 -29.78 7.10 -2.94
N ILE A 280 -30.42 7.89 -3.81
CA ILE A 280 -31.45 7.37 -4.72
C ILE A 280 -30.87 6.28 -5.63
N ALA A 281 -29.70 6.48 -6.23
CA ALA A 281 -29.07 5.51 -7.10
C ALA A 281 -28.72 4.20 -6.37
N LYS A 282 -28.32 4.29 -5.11
CA LYS A 282 -28.06 3.12 -4.25
C LYS A 282 -29.32 2.33 -3.99
N ASP A 283 -30.41 3.00 -3.63
CA ASP A 283 -31.69 2.36 -3.35
C ASP A 283 -32.25 1.68 -4.60
N VAL A 284 -32.23 2.36 -5.76
CA VAL A 284 -32.63 1.77 -7.04
C VAL A 284 -31.80 0.55 -7.40
N TYR A 285 -30.47 0.62 -7.19
CA TYR A 285 -29.59 -0.52 -7.45
C TYR A 285 -29.92 -1.72 -6.55
N LEU A 286 -30.15 -1.51 -5.26
CA LEU A 286 -30.49 -2.56 -4.29
C LEU A 286 -31.83 -3.22 -4.63
N VAL A 287 -32.85 -2.43 -4.98
CA VAL A 287 -34.15 -2.94 -5.43
C VAL A 287 -33.99 -3.80 -6.69
N TRP A 288 -33.27 -3.30 -7.67
CA TRP A 288 -33.03 -4.03 -8.92
C TRP A 288 -32.24 -5.33 -8.69
N ASP A 289 -31.26 -5.34 -7.81
CA ASP A 289 -30.47 -6.52 -7.46
C ASP A 289 -31.31 -7.58 -6.74
N ASN A 290 -32.17 -7.16 -5.81
CA ASN A 290 -33.10 -8.03 -5.11
C ASN A 290 -34.12 -8.68 -6.09
N LEU A 291 -34.71 -7.90 -6.97
CA LEU A 291 -35.63 -8.41 -7.99
C LEU A 291 -34.95 -9.46 -8.88
N ARG A 292 -33.74 -9.18 -9.34
CA ARG A 292 -33.00 -10.11 -10.19
C ARG A 292 -32.64 -11.42 -9.48
N ASN A 293 -32.30 -11.36 -8.18
CA ASN A 293 -32.04 -12.56 -7.39
C ASN A 293 -33.31 -13.42 -7.22
N ILE A 294 -34.48 -12.82 -7.07
CA ILE A 294 -35.76 -13.51 -7.02
C ILE A 294 -36.05 -14.22 -8.36
N PHE A 295 -35.79 -13.60 -9.50
CA PHE A 295 -36.01 -14.17 -10.81
C PHE A 295 -34.98 -15.25 -11.20
N ARG A 296 -33.75 -15.20 -10.64
CA ARG A 296 -32.71 -16.24 -10.87
C ARG A 296 -32.98 -17.54 -10.11
N ILE A 297 -33.73 -17.50 -9.01
CA ILE A 297 -34.11 -18.69 -8.23
C ILE A 297 -35.27 -19.44 -8.89
N LYS A 298 -35.95 -18.83 -9.86
CA LYS A 298 -37.11 -19.40 -10.57
C LYS A 298 -36.79 -19.92 -11.99
N SER A 299 -35.54 -19.87 -12.41
CA SER A 299 -35.01 -20.44 -13.63
C SER A 299 -33.96 -21.51 -13.33
#